data_73e7c0513f3c03711bc1c31a1dfb39b1
#
_entry.id   73e7c0513f3c03711bc1c31a1dfb39b1
#
_cell.length_a   1.000
_cell.length_b   1.000
_cell.length_c   1.000
_cell.angle_alpha   90.00
_cell.angle_beta   90.00
_cell.angle_gamma   90.00
#
_symmetry.space_group_name_H-M   'P 1'
#
loop_
_entity.id
_entity.type
_entity.pdbx_description
1 polymer ?
#
loop_
_entity_poly.entity_id
_entity_poly.type
_entity_poly.pdbx_seq_one_letter_code
_entity_poly.pdbx_strand_id
1 'polypeptide(L)'
;MLLKGKNIYFDMWKPFEAGSSPIDWCERNYSISSSIAEFMNTLSNVVFLLLPPVLMHLFRDYGRFVNPGIHIIWFLLMIVGLSSAYFHATLSLIGQLLDELAILWVYMAGFCMFLPRRYFPNILHNDRKLLAICATLPTLIATGLSFIHPAINAFALMSLGIPAFGFMIIELKRTKSMRVYRLGLRCGAVWLLAVACWLNDRLFCDTWLNLNFPYLHALWHLFIFIASYTAAVLFAYFSVKEEKPQQSPVLKYWPKNDFELGIPYVTIRSYVKLDINTNI
;
A
#
# COMPACT_ATOMS: atom_id res chain seq x y z
N MET A 1 -32.78 43.26 -19.00
CA MET A 1 -32.15 42.35 -18.03
C MET A 1 -31.47 41.24 -18.80
N LEU A 2 -30.19 41.45 -19.16
CA LEU A 2 -29.42 40.53 -20.01
C LEU A 2 -28.83 39.43 -19.14
N LEU A 3 -29.28 38.20 -19.33
CA LEU A 3 -28.68 37.00 -18.73
C LEU A 3 -27.29 36.80 -19.34
N LYS A 4 -26.23 37.17 -18.59
CA LYS A 4 -24.86 36.80 -18.92
C LYS A 4 -24.78 35.26 -18.89
N GLY A 5 -24.72 34.61 -20.06
CA GLY A 5 -24.39 33.21 -20.20
C GLY A 5 -23.02 32.99 -19.54
N LYS A 6 -22.99 32.23 -18.43
CA LYS A 6 -21.75 31.63 -17.95
C LYS A 6 -21.28 30.65 -19.02
N ASN A 7 -20.26 31.03 -19.78
CA ASN A 7 -19.51 30.07 -20.61
C ASN A 7 -18.91 29.04 -19.66
N ILE A 8 -19.54 27.89 -19.56
CA ILE A 8 -18.98 26.70 -18.91
C ILE A 8 -17.98 26.13 -19.93
N TYR A 9 -16.85 26.81 -20.15
CA TYR A 9 -15.65 26.13 -20.65
C TYR A 9 -15.17 25.29 -19.48
N PHE A 10 -15.39 23.99 -19.56
CA PHE A 10 -14.74 23.01 -18.70
C PHE A 10 -13.24 23.11 -19.03
N ASP A 11 -12.50 23.81 -18.19
CA ASP A 11 -11.07 23.94 -18.35
C ASP A 11 -10.42 22.58 -18.02
N MET A 12 -10.18 21.80 -19.06
CA MET A 12 -9.59 20.45 -18.94
C MET A 12 -8.21 20.44 -18.27
N TRP A 13 -7.55 21.60 -18.21
CA TRP A 13 -6.21 21.73 -17.61
C TRP A 13 -6.25 22.09 -16.13
N LYS A 14 -7.36 22.60 -15.63
CA LYS A 14 -7.52 23.00 -14.23
C LYS A 14 -7.14 21.92 -13.22
N PRO A 15 -7.46 20.61 -13.39
CA PRO A 15 -7.03 19.57 -12.46
C PRO A 15 -5.50 19.36 -12.39
N PHE A 16 -4.75 19.81 -13.39
CA PHE A 16 -3.28 19.70 -13.44
C PHE A 16 -2.57 20.91 -12.81
N GLU A 17 -3.29 21.99 -12.54
CA GLU A 17 -2.72 23.19 -11.94
C GLU A 17 -2.26 22.91 -10.51
N ALA A 18 -1.11 23.48 -10.13
CA ALA A 18 -0.63 23.41 -8.77
C ALA A 18 -1.64 24.11 -7.81
N GLY A 19 -1.91 23.49 -6.67
CA GLY A 19 -2.88 23.97 -5.69
C GLY A 19 -4.35 23.76 -6.08
N SER A 20 -4.65 22.97 -7.13
CA SER A 20 -6.05 22.71 -7.54
C SER A 20 -6.73 21.63 -6.69
N SER A 21 -5.99 20.88 -5.87
CA SER A 21 -6.56 19.91 -4.92
C SER A 21 -7.32 20.62 -3.79
N PRO A 22 -8.49 20.09 -3.36
CA PRO A 22 -9.17 20.54 -2.16
C PRO A 22 -8.53 20.00 -0.86
N ILE A 23 -7.56 19.10 -0.98
CA ILE A 23 -6.84 18.50 0.15
C ILE A 23 -5.50 19.22 0.31
N ASP A 24 -5.25 19.67 1.54
CA ASP A 24 -4.02 20.30 2.00
C ASP A 24 -3.69 19.73 3.39
N TRP A 25 -2.43 19.43 3.65
CA TRP A 25 -2.00 18.80 4.90
C TRP A 25 -1.39 19.86 5.84
N CYS A 26 -0.94 19.45 7.02
CA CYS A 26 -0.48 20.38 8.04
C CYS A 26 0.88 21.04 7.72
N GLU A 27 1.70 20.45 6.85
CA GLU A 27 2.97 21.04 6.42
C GLU A 27 2.74 22.37 5.72
N ARG A 28 3.51 23.42 6.10
CA ARG A 28 3.38 24.74 5.48
C ARG A 28 3.88 24.71 4.04
N ASN A 29 3.00 25.12 3.12
CA ASN A 29 3.29 25.13 1.69
C ASN A 29 4.44 26.07 1.33
N TYR A 30 5.34 25.59 0.47
CA TYR A 30 6.49 26.33 -0.08
C TYR A 30 7.45 26.87 0.98
N SER A 31 7.44 26.35 2.20
CA SER A 31 8.26 26.84 3.32
C SER A 31 9.74 26.52 3.19
N ILE A 32 10.09 25.40 2.53
CA ILE A 32 11.48 24.94 2.35
C ILE A 32 11.94 25.16 0.91
N SER A 33 11.06 24.96 -0.08
CA SER A 33 11.36 25.13 -1.50
C SER A 33 10.25 25.93 -2.17
N SER A 34 10.60 26.87 -3.04
CA SER A 34 9.62 27.63 -3.84
C SER A 34 8.93 26.80 -4.93
N SER A 35 9.44 25.61 -5.24
CA SER A 35 8.95 24.75 -6.32
C SER A 35 8.20 23.50 -5.82
N ILE A 36 8.24 23.21 -4.51
CA ILE A 36 7.62 22.04 -3.90
C ILE A 36 6.70 22.53 -2.79
N ALA A 37 5.41 22.22 -2.89
CA ALA A 37 4.42 22.69 -1.93
C ALA A 37 4.70 22.12 -0.53
N GLU A 38 4.63 20.85 -0.35
CA GLU A 38 4.85 20.14 0.91
C GLU A 38 6.14 19.32 0.83
N PHE A 39 7.27 19.94 1.21
CA PHE A 39 8.60 19.38 0.98
C PHE A 39 8.85 18.07 1.74
N MET A 40 8.53 18.03 3.04
CA MET A 40 8.76 16.85 3.87
C MET A 40 7.81 15.72 3.52
N ASN A 41 6.55 16.03 3.21
CA ASN A 41 5.59 15.05 2.70
C ASN A 41 6.05 14.48 1.35
N THR A 42 6.60 15.30 0.46
CA THR A 42 7.19 14.85 -0.80
C THR A 42 8.40 13.94 -0.56
N LEU A 43 9.34 14.37 0.29
CA LEU A 43 10.60 13.65 0.55
C LEU A 43 10.37 12.31 1.25
N SER A 44 9.41 12.22 2.17
CA SER A 44 9.11 11.00 2.91
C SER A 44 8.69 9.83 2.02
N ASN A 45 8.22 10.10 0.80
CA ASN A 45 7.88 9.07 -0.18
C ASN A 45 9.09 8.33 -0.77
N VAL A 46 10.33 8.78 -0.50
CA VAL A 46 11.55 8.11 -0.97
C VAL A 46 11.63 6.65 -0.52
N VAL A 47 11.06 6.30 0.63
CA VAL A 47 11.04 4.92 1.14
C VAL A 47 10.29 3.96 0.20
N PHE A 48 9.24 4.44 -0.47
CA PHE A 48 8.48 3.69 -1.47
C PHE A 48 9.28 3.42 -2.75
N LEU A 49 10.37 4.14 -2.99
CA LEU A 49 11.24 3.94 -4.14
C LEU A 49 12.48 3.11 -3.82
N LEU A 50 13.04 3.27 -2.62
CA LEU A 50 14.30 2.61 -2.25
C LEU A 50 14.11 1.17 -1.78
N LEU A 51 13.05 0.87 -1.01
CA LEU A 51 12.90 -0.45 -0.43
C LEU A 51 12.29 -1.50 -1.38
N PRO A 52 11.33 -1.21 -2.27
CA PRO A 52 10.76 -2.21 -3.16
C PRO A 52 11.77 -2.94 -4.04
N PRO A 53 12.82 -2.33 -4.63
CA PRO A 53 13.88 -3.06 -5.32
C PRO A 53 14.59 -4.10 -4.44
N VAL A 54 14.84 -3.78 -3.17
CA VAL A 54 15.39 -4.73 -2.19
C VAL A 54 14.41 -5.88 -1.94
N LEU A 55 13.12 -5.58 -1.78
CA LEU A 55 12.06 -6.59 -1.64
C LEU A 55 11.93 -7.46 -2.89
N MET A 56 12.05 -6.90 -4.09
CA MET A 56 12.08 -7.67 -5.35
C MET A 56 13.24 -8.67 -5.35
N HIS A 57 14.43 -8.26 -4.88
CA HIS A 57 15.58 -9.13 -4.77
C HIS A 57 15.36 -10.24 -3.73
N LEU A 58 14.87 -9.90 -2.53
CA LEU A 58 14.62 -10.84 -1.44
C LEU A 58 13.53 -11.85 -1.77
N PHE A 59 12.52 -11.44 -2.57
CA PHE A 59 11.42 -12.29 -3.03
C PHE A 59 11.66 -12.99 -4.37
N ARG A 60 12.90 -12.95 -4.91
CA ARG A 60 13.24 -13.58 -6.20
C ARG A 60 12.83 -15.05 -6.26
N ASP A 61 13.15 -15.83 -5.24
CA ASP A 61 12.84 -17.26 -5.22
C ASP A 61 11.33 -17.50 -5.02
N TYR A 62 10.68 -16.69 -4.19
CA TYR A 62 9.21 -16.70 -4.08
C TYR A 62 8.56 -16.43 -5.45
N GLY A 63 9.00 -15.39 -6.15
CA GLY A 63 8.48 -15.03 -7.47
C GLY A 63 8.68 -16.14 -8.50
N ARG A 64 9.85 -16.81 -8.49
CA ARG A 64 10.18 -17.88 -9.44
C ARG A 64 9.39 -19.15 -9.19
N PHE A 65 9.17 -19.56 -7.93
CA PHE A 65 8.66 -20.91 -7.60
C PHE A 65 7.25 -20.91 -7.03
N VAL A 66 6.75 -19.79 -6.54
CA VAL A 66 5.40 -19.68 -5.99
C VAL A 66 4.50 -18.84 -6.88
N ASN A 67 4.77 -17.54 -6.96
CA ASN A 67 3.90 -16.61 -7.68
C ASN A 67 4.71 -15.38 -8.12
N PRO A 68 4.97 -15.20 -9.44
CA PRO A 68 5.68 -14.02 -9.96
C PRO A 68 4.93 -12.71 -9.72
N GLY A 69 3.61 -12.75 -9.51
CA GLY A 69 2.79 -11.60 -9.20
C GLY A 69 3.23 -10.81 -7.96
N ILE A 70 4.02 -11.41 -7.05
CA ILE A 70 4.58 -10.69 -5.90
C ILE A 70 5.36 -9.43 -6.32
N HIS A 71 6.03 -9.47 -7.46
CA HIS A 71 6.78 -8.33 -7.99
C HIS A 71 5.86 -7.19 -8.46
N ILE A 72 4.61 -7.50 -8.83
CA ILE A 72 3.60 -6.48 -9.15
C ILE A 72 3.27 -5.65 -7.91
N ILE A 73 3.16 -6.29 -6.72
CA ILE A 73 2.92 -5.56 -5.47
C ILE A 73 4.06 -4.57 -5.20
N TRP A 74 5.32 -5.02 -5.31
CA TRP A 74 6.47 -4.16 -5.09
C TRP A 74 6.53 -3.01 -6.09
N PHE A 75 6.20 -3.28 -7.36
CA PHE A 75 6.12 -2.25 -8.39
C PHE A 75 4.98 -1.25 -8.11
N LEU A 76 3.80 -1.72 -7.73
CA LEU A 76 2.68 -0.84 -7.37
C LEU A 76 2.99 0.05 -6.17
N LEU A 77 3.75 -0.44 -5.17
CA LEU A 77 4.22 0.41 -4.06
C LEU A 77 5.14 1.54 -4.56
N MET A 78 5.97 1.29 -5.58
CA MET A 78 6.76 2.38 -6.21
C MET A 78 5.85 3.39 -6.91
N ILE A 79 4.78 2.95 -7.58
CA ILE A 79 3.80 3.85 -8.18
C ILE A 79 3.11 4.69 -7.10
N VAL A 80 2.73 4.11 -5.95
CA VAL A 80 2.19 4.87 -4.81
C VAL A 80 3.18 5.98 -4.41
N GLY A 81 4.46 5.66 -4.22
CA GLY A 81 5.46 6.66 -3.84
C GLY A 81 5.65 7.76 -4.86
N LEU A 82 5.62 7.44 -6.15
CA LEU A 82 5.76 8.44 -7.23
C LEU A 82 4.53 9.33 -7.31
N SER A 83 3.33 8.77 -7.27
CA SER A 83 2.08 9.53 -7.33
C SER A 83 1.87 10.41 -6.11
N SER A 84 2.20 9.90 -4.90
CA SER A 84 2.15 10.64 -3.66
C SER A 84 3.19 11.78 -3.64
N ALA A 85 4.43 11.53 -4.04
CA ALA A 85 5.44 12.58 -4.17
C ALA A 85 5.01 13.66 -5.16
N TYR A 86 4.41 13.29 -6.29
CA TYR A 86 3.86 14.24 -7.26
C TYR A 86 2.72 15.07 -6.67
N PHE A 87 1.79 14.43 -5.95
CA PHE A 87 0.70 15.12 -5.26
C PHE A 87 1.23 16.15 -4.27
N HIS A 88 2.09 15.75 -3.33
CA HIS A 88 2.63 16.64 -2.31
C HIS A 88 3.55 17.73 -2.86
N ALA A 89 4.22 17.47 -3.98
CA ALA A 89 5.02 18.50 -4.65
C ALA A 89 4.16 19.58 -5.30
N THR A 90 2.98 19.23 -5.83
CA THR A 90 2.15 20.13 -6.65
C THR A 90 0.84 20.54 -6.00
N LEU A 91 0.29 19.75 -5.08
CA LEU A 91 -1.08 19.85 -4.57
C LEU A 91 -2.12 19.94 -5.69
N SER A 92 -1.87 19.27 -6.81
CA SER A 92 -2.80 19.21 -7.93
C SER A 92 -3.89 18.17 -7.71
N LEU A 93 -5.10 18.44 -8.23
CA LEU A 93 -6.22 17.48 -8.11
C LEU A 93 -5.90 16.15 -8.81
N ILE A 94 -5.23 16.20 -9.96
CA ILE A 94 -4.80 14.95 -10.64
C ILE A 94 -3.76 14.19 -9.81
N GLY A 95 -2.86 14.90 -9.12
CA GLY A 95 -1.88 14.31 -8.21
C GLY A 95 -2.58 13.57 -7.06
N GLN A 96 -3.57 14.22 -6.41
CA GLN A 96 -4.39 13.60 -5.37
C GLN A 96 -5.06 12.31 -5.87
N LEU A 97 -5.72 12.37 -7.03
CA LEU A 97 -6.40 11.20 -7.60
C LEU A 97 -5.43 10.06 -7.91
N LEU A 98 -4.27 10.36 -8.48
CA LEU A 98 -3.25 9.35 -8.79
C LEU A 98 -2.71 8.68 -7.52
N ASP A 99 -2.44 9.46 -6.47
CA ASP A 99 -1.99 8.97 -5.17
C ASP A 99 -3.01 8.00 -4.55
N GLU A 100 -4.24 8.44 -4.42
CA GLU A 100 -5.32 7.65 -3.83
C GLU A 100 -5.65 6.40 -4.67
N LEU A 101 -5.68 6.51 -6.00
CA LEU A 101 -5.96 5.38 -6.89
C LEU A 101 -4.84 4.34 -6.89
N ALA A 102 -3.58 4.76 -6.78
CA ALA A 102 -2.46 3.84 -6.66
C ALA A 102 -2.61 2.91 -5.44
N ILE A 103 -3.06 3.44 -4.30
CA ILE A 103 -3.36 2.64 -3.10
C ILE A 103 -4.49 1.63 -3.36
N LEU A 104 -5.57 2.06 -4.04
CA LEU A 104 -6.69 1.20 -4.40
C LEU A 104 -6.22 -0.01 -5.23
N TRP A 105 -5.33 0.22 -6.19
CA TRP A 105 -4.78 -0.83 -7.05
C TRP A 105 -3.85 -1.79 -6.31
N VAL A 106 -3.11 -1.32 -5.29
CA VAL A 106 -2.33 -2.21 -4.39
C VAL A 106 -3.27 -3.15 -3.64
N TYR A 107 -4.37 -2.64 -3.06
CA TYR A 107 -5.36 -3.49 -2.38
C TYR A 107 -5.99 -4.51 -3.33
N MET A 108 -6.43 -4.08 -4.50
CA MET A 108 -7.00 -4.97 -5.52
C MET A 108 -6.03 -6.09 -5.89
N ALA A 109 -4.79 -5.76 -6.21
CA ALA A 109 -3.76 -6.75 -6.55
C ALA A 109 -3.48 -7.72 -5.38
N GLY A 110 -3.42 -7.20 -4.15
CA GLY A 110 -3.27 -8.00 -2.94
C GLY A 110 -4.41 -9.01 -2.75
N PHE A 111 -5.66 -8.59 -2.90
CA PHE A 111 -6.82 -9.47 -2.85
C PHE A 111 -6.77 -10.55 -3.93
N CYS A 112 -6.52 -10.16 -5.17
CA CYS A 112 -6.44 -11.12 -6.28
C CYS A 112 -5.35 -12.19 -6.07
N MET A 113 -4.23 -11.81 -5.46
CA MET A 113 -3.10 -12.72 -5.28
C MET A 113 -3.16 -13.55 -4.01
N PHE A 114 -3.57 -12.95 -2.89
CA PHE A 114 -3.32 -13.53 -1.58
C PHE A 114 -4.57 -13.94 -0.82
N LEU A 115 -5.80 -13.55 -1.27
CA LEU A 115 -7.00 -13.99 -0.58
C LEU A 115 -7.03 -15.52 -0.53
N PRO A 116 -7.06 -16.16 0.66
CA PRO A 116 -7.13 -17.60 0.78
C PRO A 116 -8.41 -18.15 0.13
N ARG A 117 -8.30 -19.27 -0.59
CA ARG A 117 -9.42 -19.86 -1.35
C ARG A 117 -10.63 -20.19 -0.49
N ARG A 118 -10.43 -20.51 0.79
CA ARG A 118 -11.51 -20.77 1.76
C ARG A 118 -12.44 -19.57 1.99
N TYR A 119 -12.01 -18.36 1.62
CA TYR A 119 -12.84 -17.14 1.70
C TYR A 119 -13.48 -16.77 0.38
N PHE A 120 -13.27 -17.58 -0.67
CA PHE A 120 -13.92 -17.32 -1.94
C PHE A 120 -15.43 -17.55 -1.81
N PRO A 121 -16.26 -16.63 -2.29
CA PRO A 121 -17.69 -16.89 -2.47
C PRO A 121 -17.92 -18.14 -3.32
N ASN A 122 -18.93 -18.94 -2.96
CA ASN A 122 -19.24 -20.18 -3.68
C ASN A 122 -19.46 -19.99 -5.17
N ILE A 123 -19.98 -18.82 -5.58
CA ILE A 123 -20.22 -18.45 -6.99
C ILE A 123 -18.91 -18.40 -7.82
N LEU A 124 -17.76 -18.26 -7.16
CA LEU A 124 -16.46 -18.20 -7.86
C LEU A 124 -15.85 -19.59 -8.09
N HIS A 125 -16.50 -20.68 -7.69
CA HIS A 125 -16.05 -22.08 -7.88
C HIS A 125 -14.55 -22.30 -7.57
N ASN A 126 -14.00 -21.58 -6.58
CA ASN A 126 -12.57 -21.58 -6.23
C ASN A 126 -11.63 -21.14 -7.37
N ASP A 127 -12.15 -20.46 -8.40
CA ASP A 127 -11.34 -19.96 -9.51
C ASP A 127 -10.76 -18.57 -9.18
N ARG A 128 -9.43 -18.52 -9.05
CA ARG A 128 -8.69 -17.27 -8.79
C ARG A 128 -8.74 -16.28 -9.98
N LYS A 129 -8.87 -16.79 -11.21
CA LYS A 129 -9.02 -15.92 -12.39
C LYS A 129 -10.37 -15.21 -12.36
N LEU A 130 -11.42 -15.95 -12.00
CA LEU A 130 -12.75 -15.36 -11.85
C LEU A 130 -12.78 -14.33 -10.71
N LEU A 131 -12.14 -14.62 -9.57
CA LEU A 131 -11.96 -13.65 -8.49
C LEU A 131 -11.26 -12.38 -9.01
N ALA A 132 -10.17 -12.53 -9.76
CA ALA A 132 -9.43 -11.38 -10.31
C ALA A 132 -10.32 -10.52 -11.23
N ILE A 133 -11.11 -11.14 -12.12
CA ILE A 133 -12.06 -10.43 -12.99
C ILE A 133 -13.11 -9.70 -12.14
N CYS A 134 -13.73 -10.39 -11.17
CA CYS A 134 -14.75 -9.84 -10.29
C CYS A 134 -14.24 -8.70 -9.38
N ALA A 135 -12.96 -8.70 -9.02
CA ALA A 135 -12.33 -7.62 -8.25
C ALA A 135 -11.88 -6.46 -9.14
N THR A 136 -11.30 -6.76 -10.31
CA THR A 136 -10.76 -5.74 -11.22
C THR A 136 -11.86 -4.88 -11.84
N LEU A 137 -12.98 -5.48 -12.23
CA LEU A 137 -14.06 -4.73 -12.90
C LEU A 137 -14.67 -3.64 -12.00
N PRO A 138 -15.10 -3.90 -10.74
CA PRO A 138 -15.55 -2.84 -9.83
C PRO A 138 -14.47 -1.80 -9.54
N THR A 139 -13.18 -2.21 -9.45
CA THR A 139 -12.06 -1.30 -9.23
C THR A 139 -11.87 -0.34 -10.41
N LEU A 140 -12.00 -0.82 -11.65
CA LEU A 140 -11.98 0.02 -12.86
C LEU A 140 -13.14 1.01 -12.88
N ILE A 141 -14.35 0.56 -12.51
CA ILE A 141 -15.53 1.43 -12.41
C ILE A 141 -15.30 2.50 -11.32
N ALA A 142 -14.86 2.10 -10.14
CA ALA A 142 -14.54 3.03 -9.05
C ALA A 142 -13.46 4.04 -9.47
N THR A 143 -12.41 3.59 -10.17
CA THR A 143 -11.37 4.45 -10.74
C THR A 143 -11.98 5.52 -11.66
N GLY A 144 -12.80 5.11 -12.63
CA GLY A 144 -13.46 6.05 -13.54
C GLY A 144 -14.38 7.04 -12.82
N LEU A 145 -15.17 6.57 -11.86
CA LEU A 145 -16.08 7.41 -11.08
C LEU A 145 -15.36 8.35 -10.10
N SER A 146 -14.16 8.02 -9.65
CA SER A 146 -13.34 8.88 -8.77
C SER A 146 -12.94 10.19 -9.44
N PHE A 147 -12.80 10.21 -10.76
CA PHE A 147 -12.59 11.46 -11.52
C PHE A 147 -13.82 12.37 -11.53
N ILE A 148 -15.02 11.84 -11.27
CA ILE A 148 -16.26 12.60 -11.14
C ILE A 148 -16.42 13.08 -9.69
N HIS A 149 -16.19 12.17 -8.73
CA HIS A 149 -16.34 12.46 -7.31
C HIS A 149 -15.29 11.71 -6.46
N PRO A 150 -14.26 12.39 -5.94
CA PRO A 150 -13.14 11.77 -5.21
C PRO A 150 -13.57 10.89 -4.01
N ALA A 151 -14.69 11.22 -3.33
CA ALA A 151 -15.17 10.41 -2.21
C ALA A 151 -15.48 8.95 -2.59
N ILE A 152 -15.72 8.64 -3.87
CA ILE A 152 -15.95 7.26 -4.33
C ILE A 152 -14.71 6.40 -4.07
N ASN A 153 -13.52 6.96 -4.28
CA ASN A 153 -12.27 6.25 -3.99
C ASN A 153 -12.12 5.95 -2.48
N ALA A 154 -12.49 6.88 -1.60
CA ALA A 154 -12.45 6.66 -0.15
C ALA A 154 -13.36 5.47 0.25
N PHE A 155 -14.58 5.37 -0.30
CA PHE A 155 -15.45 4.22 -0.10
C PHE A 155 -14.86 2.92 -0.63
N ALA A 156 -14.25 2.95 -1.83
CA ALA A 156 -13.60 1.79 -2.42
C ALA A 156 -12.41 1.32 -1.55
N LEU A 157 -11.57 2.23 -1.06
CA LEU A 157 -10.47 1.92 -0.16
C LEU A 157 -10.95 1.31 1.16
N MET A 158 -12.00 1.85 1.78
CA MET A 158 -12.58 1.29 3.00
C MET A 158 -13.16 -0.11 2.78
N SER A 159 -13.87 -0.32 1.65
CA SER A 159 -14.48 -1.60 1.30
C SER A 159 -13.47 -2.72 1.12
N LEU A 160 -12.22 -2.42 0.76
CA LEU A 160 -11.12 -3.36 0.65
C LEU A 160 -10.24 -3.41 1.91
N GLY A 161 -9.95 -2.26 2.51
CA GLY A 161 -9.05 -2.14 3.65
C GLY A 161 -9.59 -2.81 4.92
N ILE A 162 -10.86 -2.62 5.26
CA ILE A 162 -11.48 -3.23 6.44
C ILE A 162 -11.47 -4.77 6.36
N PRO A 163 -11.93 -5.41 5.26
CA PRO A 163 -11.80 -6.86 5.11
C PRO A 163 -10.35 -7.34 5.13
N ALA A 164 -9.42 -6.64 4.49
CA ALA A 164 -8.00 -7.03 4.50
C ALA A 164 -7.47 -7.11 5.94
N PHE A 165 -7.77 -6.12 6.77
CA PHE A 165 -7.39 -6.12 8.19
C PHE A 165 -8.07 -7.27 8.96
N GLY A 166 -9.36 -7.52 8.71
CA GLY A 166 -10.09 -8.64 9.29
C GLY A 166 -9.47 -10.00 8.92
N PHE A 167 -9.14 -10.22 7.66
CA PHE A 167 -8.45 -11.44 7.22
C PHE A 167 -7.07 -11.58 7.85
N MET A 168 -6.31 -10.51 7.99
CA MET A 168 -5.04 -10.52 8.71
C MET A 168 -5.19 -11.07 10.13
N ILE A 169 -6.16 -10.55 10.90
CA ILE A 169 -6.43 -11.00 12.28
C ILE A 169 -6.80 -12.48 12.30
N ILE A 170 -7.66 -12.93 11.38
CA ILE A 170 -8.11 -14.34 11.34
C ILE A 170 -6.93 -15.25 11.02
N GLU A 171 -6.09 -14.90 10.05
CA GLU A 171 -4.92 -15.71 9.69
C GLU A 171 -3.86 -15.74 10.79
N LEU A 172 -3.66 -14.64 11.50
CA LEU A 172 -2.76 -14.59 12.65
C LEU A 172 -3.23 -15.51 13.79
N LYS A 173 -4.53 -15.57 14.08
CA LYS A 173 -5.09 -16.49 15.08
C LYS A 173 -4.91 -17.98 14.69
N ARG A 174 -4.78 -18.26 13.40
CA ARG A 174 -4.59 -19.63 12.86
C ARG A 174 -3.12 -20.06 12.77
N THR A 175 -2.18 -19.10 12.85
CA THR A 175 -0.76 -19.44 12.72
C THR A 175 -0.22 -20.08 14.00
N LYS A 176 0.58 -21.14 13.82
CA LYS A 176 1.32 -21.81 14.92
C LYS A 176 2.73 -21.23 15.09
N SER A 177 3.18 -20.34 14.17
CA SER A 177 4.51 -19.75 14.21
C SER A 177 4.51 -18.49 15.06
N MET A 178 5.14 -18.53 16.23
CA MET A 178 5.30 -17.36 17.10
C MET A 178 6.04 -16.21 16.40
N ARG A 179 6.96 -16.52 15.48
CA ARG A 179 7.69 -15.52 14.69
C ARG A 179 6.76 -14.75 13.75
N VAL A 180 5.89 -15.46 13.04
CA VAL A 180 4.87 -14.86 12.16
C VAL A 180 3.85 -14.08 12.99
N TYR A 181 3.43 -14.62 14.13
CA TYR A 181 2.51 -13.94 15.03
C TYR A 181 3.08 -12.61 15.56
N ARG A 182 4.35 -12.59 16.01
CA ARG A 182 5.04 -11.35 16.43
C ARG A 182 5.15 -10.34 15.30
N LEU A 183 5.46 -10.80 14.07
CA LEU A 183 5.47 -9.90 12.91
C LEU A 183 4.10 -9.28 12.65
N GLY A 184 3.02 -10.06 12.77
CA GLY A 184 1.66 -9.57 12.61
C GLY A 184 1.26 -8.55 13.67
N LEU A 185 1.64 -8.76 14.94
CA LEU A 185 1.40 -7.77 16.00
C LEU A 185 2.15 -6.46 15.73
N ARG A 186 3.41 -6.54 15.28
CA ARG A 186 4.19 -5.35 14.91
C ARG A 186 3.58 -4.63 13.71
N CYS A 187 3.15 -5.36 12.69
CA CYS A 187 2.43 -4.80 11.54
C CYS A 187 1.19 -4.01 11.98
N GLY A 188 0.35 -4.61 12.83
CA GLY A 188 -0.83 -3.95 13.38
C GLY A 188 -0.50 -2.71 14.23
N ALA A 189 0.52 -2.79 15.07
CA ALA A 189 0.97 -1.65 15.89
C ALA A 189 1.48 -0.49 15.04
N VAL A 190 2.30 -0.77 14.02
CA VAL A 190 2.81 0.26 13.08
C VAL A 190 1.66 0.85 12.25
N TRP A 191 0.70 0.04 11.82
CA TRP A 191 -0.49 0.52 11.14
C TRP A 191 -1.33 1.46 12.01
N LEU A 192 -1.57 1.10 13.28
CA LEU A 192 -2.28 1.98 14.24
C LEU A 192 -1.53 3.29 14.45
N LEU A 193 -0.20 3.24 14.54
CA LEU A 193 0.64 4.44 14.66
C LEU A 193 0.53 5.32 13.39
N ALA A 194 0.53 4.70 12.20
CA ALA A 194 0.29 5.41 10.95
C ALA A 194 -1.05 6.14 10.96
N VAL A 195 -2.14 5.43 11.31
CA VAL A 195 -3.48 6.02 11.41
C VAL A 195 -3.52 7.14 12.44
N ALA A 196 -2.85 6.99 13.59
CA ALA A 196 -2.76 8.03 14.59
C ALA A 196 -2.04 9.28 14.07
N CYS A 197 -0.92 9.14 13.33
CA CYS A 197 -0.23 10.26 12.69
C CYS A 197 -1.14 10.97 11.69
N TRP A 198 -1.83 10.22 10.82
CA TRP A 198 -2.74 10.75 9.82
C TRP A 198 -3.91 11.53 10.45
N LEU A 199 -4.57 10.96 11.46
CA LEU A 199 -5.68 11.62 12.17
C LEU A 199 -5.22 12.87 12.90
N ASN A 200 -4.08 12.83 13.56
CA ASN A 200 -3.54 13.99 14.28
C ASN A 200 -3.15 15.11 13.34
N ASP A 201 -2.52 14.80 12.20
CA ASP A 201 -2.21 15.80 11.18
C ASP A 201 -3.48 16.50 10.69
N ARG A 202 -4.53 15.71 10.43
CA ARG A 202 -5.78 16.23 9.87
C ARG A 202 -6.64 17.00 10.88
N LEU A 203 -6.71 16.53 12.13
CA LEU A 203 -7.66 17.06 13.12
C LEU A 203 -7.04 18.07 14.09
N PHE A 204 -5.73 18.02 14.31
CA PHE A 204 -5.04 18.82 15.33
C PHE A 204 -3.87 19.63 14.74
N CYS A 205 -3.97 20.07 13.48
CA CYS A 205 -2.92 20.78 12.76
C CYS A 205 -2.44 22.03 13.50
N ASP A 206 -3.35 22.84 14.04
CA ASP A 206 -2.98 24.05 14.80
C ASP A 206 -2.08 23.74 16.01
N THR A 207 -2.36 22.64 16.69
CA THR A 207 -1.52 22.17 17.83
C THR A 207 -0.10 21.86 17.36
N TRP A 208 0.03 21.12 16.25
CA TRP A 208 1.32 20.72 15.72
C TRP A 208 2.10 21.87 15.08
N LEU A 209 1.41 22.84 14.50
CA LEU A 209 2.02 24.10 14.05
C LEU A 209 2.58 24.91 15.21
N ASN A 210 1.84 25.00 16.34
CA ASN A 210 2.29 25.69 17.55
C ASN A 210 3.50 25.00 18.21
N LEU A 211 3.59 23.66 18.08
CA LEU A 211 4.74 22.87 18.52
C LEU A 211 5.92 22.90 17.53
N ASN A 212 5.81 23.64 16.41
CA ASN A 212 6.77 23.66 15.32
C ASN A 212 7.10 22.27 14.73
N PHE A 213 6.13 21.36 14.75
CA PHE A 213 6.29 20.01 14.21
C PHE A 213 5.10 19.59 13.31
N PRO A 214 4.86 20.26 12.18
CA PRO A 214 3.76 19.96 11.26
C PRO A 214 4.11 18.83 10.27
N TYR A 215 4.73 17.73 10.72
CA TYR A 215 5.29 16.67 9.87
C TYR A 215 4.71 15.30 10.14
N LEU A 216 3.53 15.22 10.78
CA LEU A 216 2.92 13.94 11.11
C LEU A 216 2.48 13.17 9.85
N HIS A 217 2.10 13.88 8.80
CA HIS A 217 1.76 13.24 7.53
C HIS A 217 2.99 12.59 6.86
N ALA A 218 4.15 13.22 6.94
CA ALA A 218 5.41 12.61 6.51
C ALA A 218 5.75 11.34 7.31
N LEU A 219 5.50 11.33 8.63
CA LEU A 219 5.64 10.13 9.47
C LEU A 219 4.61 9.06 9.09
N TRP A 220 3.38 9.46 8.72
CA TRP A 220 2.38 8.53 8.22
C TRP A 220 2.88 7.79 6.97
N HIS A 221 3.51 8.46 6.00
CA HIS A 221 4.12 7.81 4.83
C HIS A 221 5.10 6.71 5.23
N LEU A 222 5.99 6.98 6.20
CA LEU A 222 6.97 5.98 6.67
C LEU A 222 6.29 4.78 7.32
N PHE A 223 5.35 5.01 8.23
CA PHE A 223 4.68 3.95 8.97
C PHE A 223 3.72 3.15 8.08
N ILE A 224 2.94 3.82 7.21
CA ILE A 224 2.02 3.10 6.31
C ILE A 224 2.79 2.25 5.31
N PHE A 225 3.96 2.72 4.83
CA PHE A 225 4.83 1.92 3.98
C PHE A 225 5.32 0.66 4.69
N ILE A 226 5.83 0.79 5.94
CA ILE A 226 6.29 -0.35 6.75
C ILE A 226 5.14 -1.33 6.99
N ALA A 227 3.95 -0.86 7.34
CA ALA A 227 2.77 -1.69 7.55
C ALA A 227 2.35 -2.40 6.26
N SER A 228 2.32 -1.70 5.12
CA SER A 228 1.86 -2.24 3.83
C SER A 228 2.75 -3.35 3.30
N TYR A 229 4.09 -3.13 3.26
CA TYR A 229 4.98 -4.19 2.80
C TYR A 229 5.02 -5.37 3.77
N THR A 230 4.95 -5.12 5.10
CA THR A 230 4.89 -6.19 6.10
C THR A 230 3.61 -7.01 5.97
N ALA A 231 2.46 -6.37 5.71
CA ALA A 231 1.21 -7.05 5.41
C ALA A 231 1.32 -7.93 4.16
N ALA A 232 1.93 -7.42 3.08
CA ALA A 232 2.16 -8.19 1.86
C ALA A 232 3.03 -9.43 2.12
N VAL A 233 4.08 -9.30 2.95
CA VAL A 233 4.93 -10.43 3.39
C VAL A 233 4.12 -11.47 4.16
N LEU A 234 3.27 -11.04 5.09
CA LEU A 234 2.41 -11.92 5.88
C LEU A 234 1.39 -12.66 5.00
N PHE A 235 0.72 -11.95 4.10
CA PHE A 235 -0.23 -12.57 3.17
C PHE A 235 0.45 -13.52 2.19
N ALA A 236 1.67 -13.19 1.72
CA ALA A 236 2.47 -14.10 0.92
C ALA A 236 2.78 -15.41 1.70
N TYR A 237 3.13 -15.30 2.99
CA TYR A 237 3.35 -16.46 3.84
C TYR A 237 2.09 -17.30 3.99
N PHE A 238 0.93 -16.69 4.30
CA PHE A 238 -0.34 -17.38 4.49
C PHE A 238 -0.81 -18.07 3.21
N SER A 239 -0.69 -17.39 2.06
CA SER A 239 -1.05 -17.95 0.76
C SER A 239 -0.27 -19.24 0.43
N VAL A 240 1.07 -19.24 0.63
CA VAL A 240 1.88 -20.44 0.40
C VAL A 240 1.50 -21.56 1.37
N LYS A 241 1.31 -21.22 2.65
CA LYS A 241 0.96 -22.21 3.68
C LYS A 241 -0.35 -22.93 3.38
N GLU A 242 -1.29 -22.25 2.75
CA GLU A 242 -2.59 -22.82 2.39
C GLU A 242 -2.57 -23.55 1.04
N GLU A 243 -2.06 -22.89 -0.01
CA GLU A 243 -2.19 -23.40 -1.37
C GLU A 243 -1.07 -24.37 -1.77
N LYS A 244 0.10 -24.26 -1.15
CA LYS A 244 1.29 -25.07 -1.44
C LYS A 244 2.00 -25.52 -0.17
N PRO A 245 1.33 -26.21 0.77
CA PRO A 245 1.88 -26.56 2.09
C PRO A 245 3.17 -27.39 1.99
N GLN A 246 3.35 -28.17 0.91
CA GLN A 246 4.57 -28.95 0.63
C GLN A 246 5.81 -28.07 0.45
N GLN A 247 5.66 -26.80 0.06
CA GLN A 247 6.77 -25.88 -0.11
C GLN A 247 7.29 -25.32 1.21
N SER A 248 6.59 -25.54 2.33
CA SER A 248 7.00 -25.17 3.69
C SER A 248 7.56 -23.74 3.78
N PRO A 249 6.73 -22.69 3.71
CA PRO A 249 7.19 -21.31 3.74
C PRO A 249 7.88 -20.98 5.07
N VAL A 250 8.99 -20.24 5.00
CA VAL A 250 9.77 -19.79 6.16
C VAL A 250 9.90 -18.28 6.12
N LEU A 251 9.53 -17.63 7.24
CA LEU A 251 9.76 -16.22 7.44
C LEU A 251 11.23 -15.99 7.83
N LYS A 252 11.93 -15.17 7.07
CA LYS A 252 13.30 -14.72 7.33
C LYS A 252 13.39 -13.20 7.41
N TYR A 253 14.51 -12.70 7.90
CA TYR A 253 14.83 -11.27 7.99
C TYR A 253 16.17 -10.97 7.35
N TRP A 254 16.27 -9.83 6.70
CA TRP A 254 17.50 -9.30 6.13
C TRP A 254 17.96 -8.08 6.96
N PRO A 255 19.24 -7.82 7.18
CA PRO A 255 20.42 -8.56 6.69
C PRO A 255 20.74 -9.84 7.48
N LYS A 256 20.22 -10.00 8.70
CA LYS A 256 20.48 -11.19 9.55
C LYS A 256 19.14 -11.79 10.00
N ASN A 257 19.05 -13.13 9.92
CA ASN A 257 17.80 -13.81 10.19
C ASN A 257 17.37 -13.79 11.67
N ASP A 258 18.25 -13.58 12.60
CA ASP A 258 17.98 -13.40 14.04
C ASP A 258 17.55 -11.96 14.40
N PHE A 259 17.82 -11.00 13.51
CA PHE A 259 17.44 -9.60 13.70
C PHE A 259 15.98 -9.37 13.23
N GLU A 260 15.00 -9.66 14.09
CA GLU A 260 13.57 -9.57 13.77
C GLU A 260 13.05 -8.13 13.52
N LEU A 261 13.85 -7.09 13.73
CA LEU A 261 13.53 -5.71 13.34
C LEU A 261 14.02 -5.38 11.91
N GLY A 262 14.73 -6.30 11.27
CA GLY A 262 15.14 -6.17 9.88
C GLY A 262 13.98 -6.32 8.90
N ILE A 263 14.29 -6.35 7.61
CA ILE A 263 13.31 -6.47 6.53
C ILE A 263 12.82 -7.92 6.46
N PRO A 264 11.52 -8.22 6.74
CA PRO A 264 10.97 -9.56 6.62
C PRO A 264 10.78 -9.97 5.17
N TYR A 265 11.01 -11.26 4.90
CA TYR A 265 10.70 -11.87 3.60
C TYR A 265 10.38 -13.36 3.74
N VAL A 266 9.73 -13.93 2.72
CA VAL A 266 9.35 -15.34 2.69
C VAL A 266 10.24 -16.12 1.74
N THR A 267 10.81 -17.23 2.23
CA THR A 267 11.56 -18.20 1.43
C THR A 267 10.91 -19.58 1.55
N ILE A 268 11.33 -20.53 0.69
CA ILE A 268 10.74 -21.88 0.58
C ILE A 268 11.77 -22.91 0.99
N ARG A 269 11.40 -23.84 1.89
CA ARG A 269 12.33 -24.83 2.45
C ARG A 269 12.83 -25.89 1.46
N SER A 270 12.01 -26.27 0.49
CA SER A 270 12.34 -27.32 -0.51
C SER A 270 13.59 -26.99 -1.34
N TYR A 271 13.90 -25.70 -1.54
CA TYR A 271 15.02 -25.25 -2.33
C TYR A 271 16.33 -25.08 -1.53
N VAL A 272 16.24 -24.81 -0.23
CA VAL A 272 17.42 -24.77 0.64
C VAL A 272 18.13 -26.13 0.72
N LYS A 273 17.40 -27.24 0.57
CA LYS A 273 18.00 -28.59 0.51
C LYS A 273 18.66 -28.92 -0.82
N LEU A 274 18.19 -28.35 -1.94
CA LEU A 274 18.78 -28.59 -3.26
C LEU A 274 20.08 -27.81 -3.47
N ASP A 275 20.18 -26.58 -2.99
CA ASP A 275 21.41 -25.78 -3.07
C ASP A 275 22.59 -26.38 -2.23
N ILE A 276 22.27 -27.07 -1.14
CA ILE A 276 23.29 -27.73 -0.31
C ILE A 276 23.84 -28.99 -1.02
N ASN A 277 23.00 -29.67 -1.82
CA ASN A 277 23.39 -30.90 -2.52
C ASN A 277 24.02 -30.66 -3.91
N THR A 278 23.98 -29.45 -4.44
CA THR A 278 24.64 -29.07 -5.70
C THR A 278 26.00 -28.44 -5.51
N ASN A 279 26.43 -28.18 -4.26
CA ASN A 279 27.73 -27.62 -3.90
C ASN A 279 28.66 -28.62 -3.16
N ILE A 280 28.44 -29.96 -3.34
CA ILE A 280 29.36 -31.01 -2.85
C ILE A 280 30.00 -31.71 -4.08
#